data_f91f3e7b6fb2ac7bea6c40657d03a6f5
#
_entry.id   f91f3e7b6fb2ac7bea6c40657d03a6f5
#
_cell.length_a   1.000
_cell.length_b   1.000
_cell.length_c   1.000
_cell.angle_alpha   90.00
_cell.angle_beta   90.00
_cell.angle_gamma   90.00
#
_symmetry.space_group_name_H-M   'P 1'
#
loop_
_entity.id
_entity.type
_entity.pdbx_description
1 polymer ?
#
loop_
_entity_poly.entity_id
_entity_poly.type
_entity_poly.pdbx_seq_one_letter_code
_entity_poly.pdbx_strand_id
1 'polypeptide(L)'
;VSNAQLTHVIIVLLLLVGLAQLLGYLFVKLRQPKVVGEILAGIVLGPAVLGQIPFMDHLVTSATHQGNVLTFVYWLGLLLLMFVSGAEMQQLFGRGERRTVSWLVIVGTGIPFLLGLIFGPHLIRPSLAGPHGNRLSLIIILAVGVAVTSVPVVSKIFADLNIMDTRFARLILGVAVLEDIVLWLALAIATAVAAKAALRPEEMAVHLAVTVAYFAIGLTLAPRVIRRINTASWNVLAQHSPTGYAISILLTYCAVAGALDVNLVFAAFLAGFAVVHKSAGSSTTRWRRSARSPSRSSSRCTSRSSASNWT
;
A
#
# COMPACT_ATOMS: atom_id res chain seq x y z
N VAL A 1 16.87 13.09 22.59
CA VAL A 1 15.45 13.49 22.64
C VAL A 1 15.09 13.76 24.09
N SER A 2 14.65 14.97 24.45
CA SER A 2 14.21 15.26 25.82
C SER A 2 12.80 14.68 26.09
N ASN A 3 12.48 14.46 27.39
CA ASN A 3 11.14 13.96 27.74
C ASN A 3 10.03 14.91 27.24
N ALA A 4 10.26 16.23 27.27
CA ALA A 4 9.32 17.20 26.75
C ALA A 4 9.06 17.07 25.25
N GLN A 5 10.13 16.84 24.45
CA GLN A 5 10.04 16.60 23.02
C GLN A 5 9.25 15.32 22.70
N LEU A 6 9.55 14.23 23.43
CA LEU A 6 8.81 12.98 23.28
C LEU A 6 7.33 13.15 23.62
N THR A 7 7.03 13.88 24.67
CA THR A 7 5.63 14.18 25.07
C THR A 7 4.87 14.93 23.96
N HIS A 8 5.50 15.95 23.36
CA HIS A 8 4.86 16.67 22.24
C HIS A 8 4.56 15.75 21.05
N VAL A 9 5.53 14.89 20.66
CA VAL A 9 5.33 13.91 19.58
C VAL A 9 4.18 12.96 19.92
N ILE A 10 4.11 12.45 21.15
CA ILE A 10 3.04 11.55 21.60
C ILE A 10 1.68 12.25 21.54
N ILE A 11 1.59 13.51 21.97
CA ILE A 11 0.34 14.30 21.91
C ILE A 11 -0.10 14.49 20.46
N VAL A 12 0.81 14.86 19.54
CA VAL A 12 0.50 15.00 18.11
C VAL A 12 0.04 13.68 17.51
N LEU A 13 0.69 12.58 17.84
CA LEU A 13 0.27 11.25 17.38
C LEU A 13 -1.10 10.85 17.94
N LEU A 14 -1.37 11.15 19.20
CA LEU A 14 -2.67 10.89 19.82
C LEU A 14 -3.79 11.67 19.12
N LEU A 15 -3.56 12.96 18.85
CA LEU A 15 -4.51 13.81 18.13
C LEU A 15 -4.71 13.29 16.69
N LEU A 16 -3.63 12.92 16.00
CA LEU A 16 -3.69 12.40 14.64
C LEU A 16 -4.48 11.09 14.57
N VAL A 17 -4.17 10.14 15.45
CA VAL A 17 -4.87 8.84 15.49
C VAL A 17 -6.33 9.03 15.92
N GLY A 18 -6.60 9.87 16.92
CA GLY A 18 -7.95 10.18 17.37
C GLY A 18 -8.81 10.80 16.27
N LEU A 19 -8.27 11.80 15.57
CA LEU A 19 -8.95 12.45 14.44
C LEU A 19 -9.13 11.50 13.27
N ALA A 20 -8.12 10.67 12.96
CA ALA A 20 -8.20 9.67 11.91
C ALA A 20 -9.31 8.65 12.17
N GLN A 21 -9.44 8.14 13.40
CA GLN A 21 -10.52 7.22 13.77
C GLN A 21 -11.89 7.91 13.71
N LEU A 22 -11.99 9.15 14.18
CA LEU A 22 -13.24 9.93 14.15
C LEU A 22 -13.70 10.17 12.71
N LEU A 23 -12.84 10.71 11.86
CA LEU A 23 -13.18 10.97 10.45
C LEU A 23 -13.37 9.68 9.67
N GLY A 24 -12.56 8.65 9.94
CA GLY A 24 -12.76 7.31 9.34
C GLY A 24 -14.14 6.75 9.69
N TYR A 25 -14.58 6.84 10.95
CA TYR A 25 -15.92 6.44 11.36
C TYR A 25 -17.02 7.27 10.68
N LEU A 26 -16.83 8.59 10.60
CA LEU A 26 -17.78 9.48 9.93
C LEU A 26 -17.93 9.14 8.44
N PHE A 27 -16.81 8.86 7.76
CA PHE A 27 -16.82 8.46 6.34
C PHE A 27 -17.52 7.13 6.12
N VAL A 28 -17.31 6.13 6.98
CA VAL A 28 -18.07 4.87 6.94
C VAL A 28 -19.57 5.13 7.09
N LYS A 29 -19.99 6.04 8.00
CA LYS A 29 -21.38 6.42 8.15
C LYS A 29 -21.95 7.12 6.92
N LEU A 30 -21.11 7.86 6.20
CA LEU A 30 -21.42 8.49 4.92
C LEU A 30 -21.32 7.51 3.71
N ARG A 31 -21.15 6.22 3.96
CA ARG A 31 -20.95 5.18 2.93
C ARG A 31 -19.69 5.41 2.06
N GLN A 32 -18.70 6.06 2.61
CA GLN A 32 -17.41 6.30 1.96
C GLN A 32 -16.33 5.37 2.54
N PRO A 33 -15.23 5.08 1.81
CA PRO A 33 -14.13 4.29 2.31
C PRO A 33 -13.51 4.93 3.56
N LYS A 34 -13.28 4.12 4.61
CA LYS A 34 -12.68 4.57 5.88
C LYS A 34 -11.34 5.28 5.68
N VAL A 35 -10.49 4.74 4.78
CA VAL A 35 -9.16 5.27 4.48
C VAL A 35 -9.21 6.73 4.01
N VAL A 36 -10.24 7.14 3.26
CA VAL A 36 -10.39 8.53 2.82
C VAL A 36 -10.55 9.48 4.00
N GLY A 37 -11.36 9.08 5.00
CA GLY A 37 -11.51 9.84 6.24
C GLY A 37 -10.20 9.91 7.04
N GLU A 38 -9.44 8.82 7.10
CA GLU A 38 -8.15 8.76 7.79
C GLU A 38 -7.10 9.67 7.12
N ILE A 39 -7.05 9.71 5.80
CA ILE A 39 -6.15 10.62 5.04
C ILE A 39 -6.57 12.08 5.26
N LEU A 40 -7.88 12.37 5.21
CA LEU A 40 -8.39 13.73 5.47
C LEU A 40 -8.07 14.22 6.88
N ALA A 41 -8.00 13.35 7.87
CA ALA A 41 -7.55 13.72 9.22
C ALA A 41 -6.14 14.32 9.20
N GLY A 42 -5.23 13.72 8.45
CA GLY A 42 -3.88 14.26 8.28
C GLY A 42 -3.86 15.63 7.58
N ILE A 43 -4.68 15.80 6.55
CA ILE A 43 -4.80 17.09 5.83
C ILE A 43 -5.38 18.16 6.76
N VAL A 44 -6.43 17.83 7.54
CA VAL A 44 -7.07 18.76 8.47
C VAL A 44 -6.12 19.16 9.60
N LEU A 45 -5.35 18.22 10.14
CA LEU A 45 -4.36 18.51 11.20
C LEU A 45 -3.12 19.22 10.64
N GLY A 46 -2.88 19.13 9.35
CA GLY A 46 -1.72 19.69 8.67
C GLY A 46 -1.75 21.23 8.57
N PRO A 47 -0.66 21.82 8.02
CA PRO A 47 -0.48 23.27 7.96
C PRO A 47 -1.51 23.98 7.08
N ALA A 48 -2.21 23.23 6.22
CA ALA A 48 -3.21 23.81 5.31
C ALA A 48 -4.52 24.22 6.00
N VAL A 49 -4.87 23.59 7.14
CA VAL A 49 -6.14 23.82 7.85
C VAL A 49 -5.89 24.20 9.32
N LEU A 50 -5.74 23.23 10.21
CA LEU A 50 -5.55 23.49 11.64
C LEU A 50 -4.17 24.07 11.98
N GLY A 51 -3.14 23.78 11.18
CA GLY A 51 -1.82 24.41 11.32
C GLY A 51 -1.79 25.92 11.06
N GLN A 52 -2.90 26.53 10.58
CA GLN A 52 -3.03 27.99 10.51
C GLN A 52 -3.40 28.60 11.88
N ILE A 53 -3.84 27.79 12.82
CA ILE A 53 -4.14 28.21 14.21
C ILE A 53 -2.82 28.28 14.98
N PRO A 54 -2.43 29.45 15.58
CA PRO A 54 -1.11 29.60 16.22
C PRO A 54 -0.77 28.53 17.25
N PHE A 55 -1.76 28.07 18.01
CA PHE A 55 -1.58 27.00 18.99
C PHE A 55 -1.23 25.66 18.34
N MET A 56 -1.91 25.30 17.25
CA MET A 56 -1.67 24.05 16.52
C MET A 56 -0.35 24.11 15.72
N ASP A 57 -0.07 25.25 15.09
CA ASP A 57 1.21 25.46 14.42
C ASP A 57 2.36 25.30 15.40
N HIS A 58 2.32 25.92 16.56
CA HIS A 58 3.36 25.78 17.57
C HIS A 58 3.52 24.31 18.03
N LEU A 59 2.42 23.58 18.19
CA LEU A 59 2.43 22.19 18.64
C LEU A 59 3.01 21.25 17.58
N VAL A 60 2.59 21.40 16.33
CA VAL A 60 3.09 20.59 15.20
C VAL A 60 4.52 20.98 14.83
N THR A 61 4.82 22.28 14.77
CA THR A 61 6.15 22.80 14.44
C THR A 61 7.17 22.42 15.51
N SER A 62 6.81 22.50 16.80
CA SER A 62 7.66 22.02 17.88
C SER A 62 7.96 20.54 17.78
N ALA A 63 6.98 19.72 17.38
CA ALA A 63 7.17 18.28 17.19
C ALA A 63 8.03 17.95 15.94
N THR A 64 7.98 18.77 14.89
CA THR A 64 8.74 18.56 13.65
C THR A 64 10.16 19.14 13.71
N HIS A 65 10.35 20.33 14.29
CA HIS A 65 11.65 21.00 14.33
C HIS A 65 12.59 20.48 15.43
N GLN A 66 12.06 19.91 16.50
CA GLN A 66 12.86 19.50 17.68
C GLN A 66 13.40 18.06 17.66
N GLY A 67 13.31 17.38 16.54
CA GLY A 67 13.90 16.05 16.39
C GLY A 67 13.23 15.29 15.26
N ASN A 68 13.99 14.56 14.50
CA ASN A 68 13.56 13.75 13.35
C ASN A 68 12.57 12.62 13.70
N VAL A 69 12.00 12.59 14.92
CA VAL A 69 11.14 11.50 15.40
C VAL A 69 9.82 11.46 14.64
N LEU A 70 9.12 12.60 14.49
CA LEU A 70 7.86 12.64 13.73
C LEU A 70 8.10 12.33 12.25
N THR A 71 9.18 12.84 11.69
CA THR A 71 9.62 12.53 10.33
C THR A 71 9.93 11.03 10.17
N PHE A 72 10.59 10.44 11.16
CA PHE A 72 10.85 8.98 11.15
C PHE A 72 9.57 8.17 11.21
N VAL A 73 8.62 8.54 12.08
CA VAL A 73 7.30 7.89 12.18
C VAL A 73 6.51 8.04 10.88
N TYR A 74 6.57 9.22 10.25
CA TYR A 74 5.99 9.46 8.92
C TYR A 74 6.57 8.48 7.87
N TRP A 75 7.90 8.40 7.77
CA TRP A 75 8.56 7.48 6.84
C TRP A 75 8.20 6.03 7.13
N LEU A 76 8.26 5.62 8.41
CA LEU A 76 7.92 4.26 8.80
C LEU A 76 6.46 3.93 8.46
N GLY A 77 5.53 4.84 8.75
CA GLY A 77 4.11 4.68 8.40
C GLY A 77 3.89 4.56 6.90
N LEU A 78 4.56 5.41 6.11
CA LEU A 78 4.48 5.39 4.65
C LEU A 78 5.06 4.09 4.07
N LEU A 79 6.22 3.64 4.55
CA LEU A 79 6.83 2.38 4.11
C LEU A 79 5.96 1.17 4.46
N LEU A 80 5.38 1.13 5.67
CA LEU A 80 4.47 0.07 6.08
C LEU A 80 3.18 0.08 5.27
N LEU A 81 2.59 1.25 5.02
CA LEU A 81 1.40 1.38 4.18
C LEU A 81 1.66 0.85 2.77
N MET A 82 2.78 1.22 2.18
CA MET A 82 3.17 0.75 0.85
C MET A 82 3.47 -0.74 0.80
N PHE A 83 4.10 -1.26 1.85
CA PHE A 83 4.34 -2.69 2.00
C PHE A 83 3.02 -3.49 2.05
N VAL A 84 2.05 -3.05 2.85
CA VAL A 84 0.72 -3.68 2.94
C VAL A 84 0.00 -3.59 1.59
N SER A 85 0.01 -2.43 0.94
CA SER A 85 -0.56 -2.24 -0.40
C SER A 85 0.04 -3.21 -1.43
N GLY A 86 1.38 -3.35 -1.45
CA GLY A 86 2.06 -4.32 -2.31
C GLY A 86 1.67 -5.77 -2.02
N ALA A 87 1.50 -6.12 -0.74
CA ALA A 87 1.09 -7.45 -0.32
C ALA A 87 -0.36 -7.79 -0.74
N GLU A 88 -1.27 -6.84 -0.64
CA GLU A 88 -2.67 -7.00 -1.07
C GLU A 88 -2.76 -7.17 -2.59
N MET A 89 -2.00 -6.40 -3.35
CA MET A 89 -1.98 -6.46 -4.81
C MET A 89 -1.57 -7.83 -5.35
N GLN A 90 -0.61 -8.51 -4.72
CA GLN A 90 -0.19 -9.83 -5.16
C GLN A 90 -1.33 -10.87 -5.09
N GLN A 91 -2.26 -10.74 -4.15
CA GLN A 91 -3.38 -11.67 -4.00
C GLN A 91 -4.41 -11.56 -5.13
N LEU A 92 -4.49 -10.41 -5.78
CA LEU A 92 -5.45 -10.15 -6.87
C LEU A 92 -4.99 -10.69 -8.23
N PHE A 93 -3.71 -11.08 -8.37
CA PHE A 93 -3.17 -11.62 -9.63
C PHE A 93 -3.67 -13.03 -9.95
N GLY A 94 -4.78 -13.14 -10.69
CA GLY A 94 -5.29 -14.38 -11.26
C GLY A 94 -4.57 -14.78 -12.58
N ARG A 95 -4.37 -16.10 -12.79
CA ARG A 95 -3.56 -16.63 -13.91
C ARG A 95 -4.26 -16.70 -15.28
N GLY A 96 -5.55 -16.40 -15.40
CA GLY A 96 -6.35 -16.78 -16.58
C GLY A 96 -6.53 -15.74 -17.70
N GLU A 97 -6.34 -14.45 -17.44
CA GLU A 97 -6.82 -13.40 -18.36
C GLU A 97 -5.78 -12.34 -18.71
N ARG A 98 -4.51 -12.71 -18.66
CA ARG A 98 -3.38 -11.78 -18.83
C ARG A 98 -3.46 -10.93 -20.10
N ARG A 99 -3.87 -11.51 -21.23
CA ARG A 99 -3.94 -10.78 -22.51
C ARG A 99 -5.02 -9.68 -22.48
N THR A 100 -6.20 -10.00 -21.98
CA THR A 100 -7.30 -9.04 -21.85
C THR A 100 -6.95 -7.91 -20.88
N VAL A 101 -6.39 -8.27 -19.71
CA VAL A 101 -5.95 -7.29 -18.71
C VAL A 101 -4.84 -6.39 -19.26
N SER A 102 -3.85 -6.94 -19.96
CA SER A 102 -2.78 -6.13 -20.58
C SER A 102 -3.31 -5.15 -21.61
N TRP A 103 -4.24 -5.55 -22.47
CA TRP A 103 -4.86 -4.63 -23.41
C TRP A 103 -5.67 -3.54 -22.72
N LEU A 104 -6.42 -3.89 -21.68
CA LEU A 104 -7.20 -2.92 -20.91
C LEU A 104 -6.28 -1.90 -20.21
N VAL A 105 -5.13 -2.33 -19.68
CA VAL A 105 -4.13 -1.41 -19.10
C VAL A 105 -3.55 -0.48 -20.18
N ILE A 106 -3.14 -1.02 -21.33
CA ILE A 106 -2.54 -0.22 -22.40
C ILE A 106 -3.53 0.87 -22.88
N VAL A 107 -4.80 0.52 -23.04
CA VAL A 107 -5.82 1.47 -23.53
C VAL A 107 -6.31 2.36 -22.38
N GLY A 108 -6.68 1.76 -21.23
CA GLY A 108 -7.30 2.47 -20.09
C GLY A 108 -6.33 3.42 -19.39
N THR A 109 -5.07 3.03 -19.21
CA THR A 109 -4.04 3.87 -18.59
C THR A 109 -3.19 4.60 -19.62
N GLY A 110 -2.82 3.92 -20.70
CA GLY A 110 -1.92 4.48 -21.70
C GLY A 110 -2.49 5.69 -22.42
N ILE A 111 -3.76 5.68 -22.79
CA ILE A 111 -4.40 6.82 -23.46
C ILE A 111 -4.47 8.04 -22.54
N PRO A 112 -5.05 7.98 -21.32
CA PRO A 112 -5.06 9.12 -20.41
C PRO A 112 -3.64 9.63 -20.05
N PHE A 113 -2.69 8.72 -19.85
CA PHE A 113 -1.31 9.08 -19.58
C PHE A 113 -0.68 9.85 -20.75
N LEU A 114 -0.84 9.37 -21.98
CA LEU A 114 -0.35 10.05 -23.18
C LEU A 114 -1.03 11.41 -23.38
N LEU A 115 -2.33 11.50 -23.15
CA LEU A 115 -3.04 12.77 -23.18
C LEU A 115 -2.49 13.75 -22.12
N GLY A 116 -2.21 13.27 -20.92
CA GLY A 116 -1.53 14.04 -19.87
C GLY A 116 -0.16 14.55 -20.30
N LEU A 117 0.64 13.73 -21.00
CA LEU A 117 1.94 14.14 -21.54
C LEU A 117 1.82 15.16 -22.67
N ILE A 118 0.85 15.01 -23.57
CA ILE A 118 0.65 15.90 -24.72
C ILE A 118 0.09 17.26 -24.28
N PHE A 119 -0.94 17.26 -23.43
CA PHE A 119 -1.59 18.50 -22.98
C PHE A 119 -0.95 19.13 -21.76
N GLY A 120 -0.19 18.36 -20.95
CA GLY A 120 0.51 18.85 -19.78
C GLY A 120 1.36 20.09 -20.01
N PRO A 121 2.17 20.18 -21.08
CA PRO A 121 2.95 21.39 -21.39
C PRO A 121 2.13 22.65 -21.56
N HIS A 122 0.88 22.54 -21.99
CA HIS A 122 -0.05 23.67 -22.18
C HIS A 122 -0.81 24.04 -20.91
N LEU A 123 -1.03 23.08 -20.01
CA LEU A 123 -1.78 23.26 -18.75
C LEU A 123 -0.87 23.76 -17.62
N ILE A 124 0.41 23.38 -17.62
CA ILE A 124 1.34 23.68 -16.54
C ILE A 124 1.98 25.05 -16.75
N ARG A 125 1.73 25.95 -15.78
CA ARG A 125 2.46 27.21 -15.68
C ARG A 125 3.82 26.98 -15.02
N PRO A 126 4.90 27.66 -15.47
CA PRO A 126 6.23 27.52 -14.85
C PRO A 126 6.24 27.78 -13.34
N SER A 127 5.35 28.65 -12.85
CA SER A 127 5.22 28.96 -11.41
C SER A 127 4.77 27.80 -10.53
N LEU A 128 4.21 26.74 -11.11
CA LEU A 128 3.78 25.54 -10.38
C LEU A 128 4.94 24.58 -10.09
N ALA A 129 6.08 24.73 -10.73
CA ALA A 129 7.20 23.79 -10.60
C ALA A 129 7.91 23.85 -9.24
N GLY A 130 7.69 24.89 -8.43
CA GLY A 130 8.41 25.07 -7.17
C GLY A 130 9.92 25.32 -7.35
N PRO A 131 10.67 25.58 -6.26
CA PRO A 131 12.07 25.97 -6.33
C PRO A 131 13.02 24.85 -6.79
N HIS A 132 12.64 23.59 -6.64
CA HIS A 132 13.41 22.42 -7.06
C HIS A 132 12.73 21.60 -8.15
N GLY A 133 11.60 22.08 -8.69
CA GLY A 133 10.81 21.36 -9.68
C GLY A 133 11.39 21.45 -11.09
N ASN A 134 11.42 20.32 -11.79
CA ASN A 134 11.69 20.26 -13.22
C ASN A 134 10.35 20.21 -13.98
N ARG A 135 10.24 20.96 -15.07
CA ARG A 135 9.05 20.99 -15.93
C ARG A 135 8.68 19.59 -16.43
N LEU A 136 9.67 18.77 -16.79
CA LEU A 136 9.44 17.42 -17.28
C LEU A 136 8.85 16.51 -16.18
N SER A 137 9.41 16.56 -14.97
CA SER A 137 8.88 15.76 -13.85
C SER A 137 7.44 16.16 -13.51
N LEU A 138 7.13 17.46 -13.56
CA LEU A 138 5.78 17.97 -13.30
C LEU A 138 4.78 17.49 -14.36
N ILE A 139 5.18 17.45 -15.63
CA ILE A 139 4.36 16.92 -16.72
C ILE A 139 4.08 15.41 -16.51
N ILE A 140 5.10 14.63 -16.14
CA ILE A 140 4.95 13.21 -15.87
C ILE A 140 4.02 13.00 -14.66
N ILE A 141 4.17 13.77 -13.59
CA ILE A 141 3.31 13.69 -12.39
C ILE A 141 1.86 14.03 -12.76
N LEU A 142 1.64 15.05 -13.59
CA LEU A 142 0.30 15.39 -14.09
C LEU A 142 -0.28 14.25 -14.92
N ALA A 143 0.50 13.66 -15.81
CA ALA A 143 0.08 12.53 -16.63
C ALA A 143 -0.28 11.30 -15.79
N VAL A 144 0.50 11.01 -14.73
CA VAL A 144 0.17 9.99 -13.72
C VAL A 144 -1.15 10.33 -13.03
N GLY A 145 -1.32 11.57 -12.57
CA GLY A 145 -2.53 12.01 -11.88
C GLY A 145 -3.80 11.91 -12.71
N VAL A 146 -3.71 12.11 -14.04
CA VAL A 146 -4.84 11.96 -14.98
C VAL A 146 -5.16 10.49 -15.25
N ALA A 147 -4.15 9.62 -15.21
CA ALA A 147 -4.29 8.20 -15.56
C ALA A 147 -4.60 7.30 -14.36
N VAL A 148 -4.39 7.76 -13.12
CA VAL A 148 -4.50 6.92 -11.94
C VAL A 148 -5.94 6.51 -11.63
N THR A 149 -6.13 5.22 -11.33
CA THR A 149 -7.40 4.65 -10.88
C THR A 149 -7.30 4.25 -9.40
N SER A 150 -8.34 4.54 -8.62
CA SER A 150 -8.35 4.24 -7.18
C SER A 150 -8.89 2.83 -6.91
N VAL A 151 -8.01 1.85 -6.68
CA VAL A 151 -8.38 0.46 -6.30
C VAL A 151 -9.32 0.43 -5.08
N PRO A 152 -9.07 1.15 -3.97
CA PRO A 152 -9.99 1.15 -2.81
C PRO A 152 -11.41 1.62 -3.15
N VAL A 153 -11.55 2.63 -4.01
CA VAL A 153 -12.87 3.14 -4.42
C VAL A 153 -13.61 2.13 -5.27
N VAL A 154 -12.94 1.56 -6.27
CA VAL A 154 -13.51 0.55 -7.16
C VAL A 154 -13.92 -0.70 -6.37
N SER A 155 -13.05 -1.18 -5.47
CA SER A 155 -13.34 -2.31 -4.58
C SER A 155 -14.57 -2.05 -3.71
N LYS A 156 -14.70 -0.85 -3.16
CA LYS A 156 -15.85 -0.46 -2.36
C LYS A 156 -17.15 -0.50 -3.18
N ILE A 157 -17.13 0.08 -4.39
CA ILE A 157 -18.28 0.05 -5.30
C ILE A 157 -18.69 -1.39 -5.62
N PHE A 158 -17.74 -2.27 -5.93
CA PHE A 158 -18.03 -3.67 -6.23
C PHE A 158 -18.57 -4.45 -5.01
N ALA A 159 -18.07 -4.12 -3.81
CA ALA A 159 -18.58 -4.68 -2.57
C ALA A 159 -20.02 -4.22 -2.29
N ASP A 160 -20.32 -2.95 -2.45
CA ASP A 160 -21.67 -2.38 -2.25
C ASP A 160 -22.68 -2.93 -3.26
N LEU A 161 -22.23 -3.22 -4.50
CA LEU A 161 -23.05 -3.86 -5.54
C LEU A 161 -23.12 -5.40 -5.41
N ASN A 162 -22.39 -6.02 -4.47
CA ASN A 162 -22.27 -7.47 -4.31
C ASN A 162 -21.75 -8.21 -5.55
N ILE A 163 -20.87 -7.58 -6.34
CA ILE A 163 -20.31 -8.16 -7.57
C ILE A 163 -18.81 -8.50 -7.47
N MET A 164 -18.22 -8.46 -6.26
CA MET A 164 -16.80 -8.76 -6.03
C MET A 164 -16.34 -10.12 -6.56
N ASP A 165 -17.19 -11.13 -6.49
CA ASP A 165 -16.88 -12.49 -6.93
C ASP A 165 -17.06 -12.72 -8.43
N THR A 166 -17.50 -11.69 -9.18
CA THR A 166 -17.74 -11.80 -10.62
C THR A 166 -16.43 -11.78 -11.42
N ARG A 167 -16.47 -12.34 -12.62
CA ARG A 167 -15.36 -12.25 -13.59
C ARG A 167 -15.03 -10.81 -13.92
N PHE A 168 -16.04 -9.96 -14.05
CA PHE A 168 -15.90 -8.54 -14.33
C PHE A 168 -15.09 -7.82 -13.24
N ALA A 169 -15.47 -7.99 -11.97
CA ALA A 169 -14.75 -7.37 -10.84
C ALA A 169 -13.29 -7.82 -10.78
N ARG A 170 -13.01 -9.11 -10.94
CA ARG A 170 -11.64 -9.63 -10.98
C ARG A 170 -10.80 -9.05 -12.11
N LEU A 171 -11.39 -8.87 -13.30
CA LEU A 171 -10.72 -8.23 -14.43
C LEU A 171 -10.36 -6.78 -14.12
N ILE A 172 -11.35 -5.99 -13.69
CA ILE A 172 -11.15 -4.57 -13.41
C ILE A 172 -10.13 -4.36 -12.27
N LEU A 173 -10.24 -5.13 -11.18
CA LEU A 173 -9.26 -5.07 -10.10
C LEU A 173 -7.86 -5.50 -10.56
N GLY A 174 -7.78 -6.53 -11.42
CA GLY A 174 -6.51 -6.94 -12.02
C GLY A 174 -5.90 -5.88 -12.95
N VAL A 175 -6.73 -5.13 -13.68
CA VAL A 175 -6.32 -3.97 -14.48
C VAL A 175 -5.78 -2.87 -13.56
N ALA A 176 -6.55 -2.47 -12.56
CA ALA A 176 -6.17 -1.41 -11.63
C ALA A 176 -4.82 -1.71 -10.92
N VAL A 177 -4.57 -2.97 -10.56
CA VAL A 177 -3.29 -3.42 -9.98
C VAL A 177 -2.13 -3.25 -10.95
N LEU A 178 -2.29 -3.62 -12.22
CA LEU A 178 -1.24 -3.44 -13.23
C LEU A 178 -1.04 -1.96 -13.56
N GLU A 179 -2.10 -1.18 -13.63
CA GLU A 179 -2.06 0.28 -13.76
C GLU A 179 -1.19 0.90 -12.68
N ASP A 180 -1.46 0.56 -11.42
CA ASP A 180 -0.69 1.06 -10.28
C ASP A 180 0.80 0.76 -10.44
N ILE A 181 1.19 -0.46 -10.82
CA ILE A 181 2.61 -0.82 -11.03
C ILE A 181 3.24 0.07 -12.12
N VAL A 182 2.56 0.27 -13.24
CA VAL A 182 3.06 1.09 -14.36
C VAL A 182 3.17 2.56 -13.95
N LEU A 183 2.15 3.09 -13.28
CA LEU A 183 2.13 4.48 -12.83
C LEU A 183 3.14 4.75 -11.71
N TRP A 184 3.38 3.77 -10.82
CA TRP A 184 4.43 3.85 -9.82
C TRP A 184 5.82 3.88 -10.44
N LEU A 185 6.05 3.10 -11.49
CA LEU A 185 7.31 3.20 -12.26
C LEU A 185 7.46 4.57 -12.91
N ALA A 186 6.40 5.10 -13.53
CA ALA A 186 6.40 6.46 -14.09
C ALA A 186 6.68 7.53 -13.04
N LEU A 187 6.11 7.38 -11.83
CA LEU A 187 6.35 8.28 -10.71
C LEU A 187 7.79 8.18 -10.20
N ALA A 188 8.37 6.96 -10.15
CA ALA A 188 9.78 6.76 -9.83
C ALA A 188 10.71 7.48 -10.81
N ILE A 189 10.38 7.41 -12.10
CA ILE A 189 11.10 8.15 -13.15
C ILE A 189 10.97 9.66 -12.94
N ALA A 190 9.75 10.15 -12.68
CA ALA A 190 9.50 11.57 -12.44
C ALA A 190 10.29 12.10 -11.24
N THR A 191 10.34 11.34 -10.13
CA THR A 191 11.10 11.71 -8.93
C THR A 191 12.61 11.69 -9.18
N ALA A 192 13.11 10.71 -9.92
CA ALA A 192 14.52 10.64 -10.32
C ALA A 192 14.94 11.86 -11.18
N VAL A 193 14.09 12.23 -12.15
CA VAL A 193 14.30 13.41 -12.99
C VAL A 193 14.26 14.70 -12.16
N ALA A 194 13.35 14.81 -11.20
CA ALA A 194 13.25 15.97 -10.32
C ALA A 194 14.47 16.11 -9.41
N ALA A 195 14.90 15.01 -8.76
CA ALA A 195 16.00 15.02 -7.81
C ALA A 195 17.35 15.36 -8.46
N LYS A 196 17.51 15.02 -9.73
CA LYS A 196 18.81 15.10 -10.43
C LYS A 196 18.79 16.02 -11.66
N ALA A 197 17.94 17.03 -11.68
CA ALA A 197 17.83 18.01 -12.78
C ALA A 197 19.16 18.77 -13.07
N ALA A 198 20.10 18.76 -12.13
CA ALA A 198 21.43 19.39 -12.27
C ALA A 198 22.52 18.42 -12.78
N LEU A 199 22.22 17.12 -12.98
CA LEU A 199 23.19 16.13 -13.43
C LEU A 199 23.35 16.15 -14.96
N ARG A 200 24.51 15.58 -15.40
CA ARG A 200 24.76 15.31 -16.83
C ARG A 200 23.75 14.28 -17.35
N PRO A 201 23.37 14.36 -18.64
CA PRO A 201 22.44 13.38 -19.25
C PRO A 201 22.85 11.92 -19.07
N GLU A 202 24.16 11.65 -19.05
CA GLU A 202 24.71 10.30 -18.84
C GLU A 202 24.42 9.76 -17.44
N GLU A 203 24.62 10.57 -16.41
CA GLU A 203 24.38 10.21 -15.01
C GLU A 203 22.87 9.99 -14.78
N MET A 204 22.03 10.80 -15.41
CA MET A 204 20.57 10.65 -15.36
C MET A 204 20.13 9.33 -16.05
N ALA A 205 20.72 9.00 -17.19
CA ALA A 205 20.43 7.75 -17.89
C ALA A 205 20.82 6.52 -17.07
N VAL A 206 21.98 6.54 -16.41
CA VAL A 206 22.45 5.47 -15.52
C VAL A 206 21.48 5.32 -14.32
N HIS A 207 21.12 6.41 -13.68
CA HIS A 207 20.19 6.37 -12.54
C HIS A 207 18.80 5.84 -12.92
N LEU A 208 18.30 6.24 -14.10
CA LEU A 208 17.06 5.73 -14.64
C LEU A 208 17.15 4.23 -14.94
N ALA A 209 18.27 3.78 -15.55
CA ALA A 209 18.51 2.37 -15.82
C ALA A 209 18.57 1.54 -14.52
N VAL A 210 19.24 2.04 -13.49
CA VAL A 210 19.28 1.42 -12.15
C VAL A 210 17.88 1.32 -11.54
N THR A 211 17.08 2.38 -11.61
CA THR A 211 15.70 2.40 -11.10
C THR A 211 14.84 1.36 -11.83
N VAL A 212 14.89 1.32 -13.16
CA VAL A 212 14.13 0.34 -13.97
C VAL A 212 14.61 -1.09 -13.70
N ALA A 213 15.94 -1.30 -13.60
CA ALA A 213 16.50 -2.60 -13.26
C ALA A 213 16.07 -3.07 -11.86
N TYR A 214 16.09 -2.17 -10.86
CA TYR A 214 15.61 -2.46 -9.51
C TYR A 214 14.14 -2.91 -9.51
N PHE A 215 13.27 -2.22 -10.24
CA PHE A 215 11.87 -2.63 -10.42
C PHE A 215 11.74 -3.99 -11.11
N ALA A 216 12.44 -4.20 -12.21
CA ALA A 216 12.39 -5.46 -12.96
C ALA A 216 12.85 -6.65 -12.11
N ILE A 217 13.94 -6.50 -11.36
CA ILE A 217 14.45 -7.50 -10.44
C ILE A 217 13.48 -7.71 -9.27
N GLY A 218 12.98 -6.63 -8.67
CA GLY A 218 12.03 -6.65 -7.56
C GLY A 218 10.71 -7.34 -7.90
N LEU A 219 10.20 -7.16 -9.12
CA LEU A 219 8.96 -7.81 -9.58
C LEU A 219 9.16 -9.25 -10.06
N THR A 220 10.33 -9.60 -10.58
CA THR A 220 10.53 -10.89 -11.26
C THR A 220 11.40 -11.86 -10.49
N LEU A 221 12.63 -11.47 -10.18
CA LEU A 221 13.64 -12.36 -9.58
C LEU A 221 13.44 -12.48 -8.07
N ALA A 222 13.27 -11.38 -7.39
CA ALA A 222 13.20 -11.35 -5.93
C ALA A 222 12.02 -12.15 -5.34
N PRO A 223 10.79 -12.14 -5.90
CA PRO A 223 9.72 -13.01 -5.43
C PRO A 223 10.04 -14.51 -5.60
N ARG A 224 10.82 -14.86 -6.65
CA ARG A 224 11.26 -16.24 -6.87
C ARG A 224 12.28 -16.68 -5.82
N VAL A 225 13.24 -15.80 -5.51
CA VAL A 225 14.26 -16.04 -4.46
C VAL A 225 13.60 -16.15 -3.09
N ILE A 226 12.74 -15.19 -2.72
CA ILE A 226 12.03 -15.21 -1.45
C ILE A 226 11.18 -16.48 -1.32
N ARG A 227 10.51 -16.91 -2.37
CA ARG A 227 9.76 -18.17 -2.38
C ARG A 227 10.66 -19.39 -2.10
N ARG A 228 11.86 -19.44 -2.67
CA ARG A 228 12.83 -20.51 -2.38
C ARG A 228 13.28 -20.47 -0.92
N ILE A 229 13.58 -19.28 -0.40
CA ILE A 229 13.97 -19.07 0.99
C ILE A 229 12.83 -19.48 1.93
N ASN A 230 11.58 -19.14 1.62
CA ASN A 230 10.40 -19.50 2.42
C ASN A 230 10.14 -21.02 2.49
N THR A 231 10.55 -21.76 1.47
CA THR A 231 10.41 -23.23 1.45
C THR A 231 11.61 -23.96 2.03
N ALA A 232 12.69 -23.26 2.33
CA ALA A 232 13.90 -23.85 2.89
C ALA A 232 13.70 -24.21 4.38
N SER A 233 14.12 -25.41 4.75
CA SER A 233 13.99 -25.92 6.14
C SER A 233 14.84 -25.15 7.16
N TRP A 234 15.88 -24.45 6.73
CA TRP A 234 16.74 -23.63 7.57
C TRP A 234 16.17 -22.23 7.87
N ASN A 235 15.05 -21.84 7.25
CA ASN A 235 14.43 -20.53 7.49
C ASN A 235 13.60 -20.54 8.79
N VAL A 236 14.28 -20.54 9.92
CA VAL A 236 13.67 -20.52 11.26
C VAL A 236 12.82 -19.25 11.47
N LEU A 237 13.25 -18.12 10.92
CA LEU A 237 12.59 -16.83 11.11
C LEU A 237 11.20 -16.80 10.49
N ALA A 238 11.03 -17.33 9.28
CA ALA A 238 9.72 -17.39 8.62
C ALA A 238 8.73 -18.32 9.35
N GLN A 239 9.24 -19.33 10.08
CA GLN A 239 8.41 -20.30 10.80
C GLN A 239 7.99 -19.79 12.19
N HIS A 240 8.89 -19.12 12.91
CA HIS A 240 8.64 -18.70 14.28
C HIS A 240 8.08 -17.26 14.38
N SER A 241 8.45 -16.37 13.47
CA SER A 241 7.99 -14.97 13.47
C SER A 241 7.72 -14.47 12.05
N PRO A 242 6.55 -14.80 11.48
CA PRO A 242 6.19 -14.36 10.13
C PRO A 242 6.22 -12.83 9.97
N THR A 243 5.79 -12.10 11.01
CA THR A 243 5.81 -10.63 11.03
C THR A 243 7.25 -10.10 11.05
N GLY A 244 8.11 -10.66 11.89
CA GLY A 244 9.52 -10.29 11.94
C GLY A 244 10.22 -10.56 10.61
N TYR A 245 9.91 -11.69 9.97
CA TYR A 245 10.42 -12.02 8.64
C TYR A 245 9.95 -11.03 7.56
N ALA A 246 8.66 -10.67 7.57
CA ALA A 246 8.09 -9.69 6.65
C ALA A 246 8.77 -8.30 6.80
N ILE A 247 8.97 -7.86 8.05
CA ILE A 247 9.68 -6.61 8.35
C ILE A 247 11.14 -6.68 7.89
N SER A 248 11.82 -7.82 8.10
CA SER A 248 13.20 -7.99 7.64
C SER A 248 13.32 -7.88 6.11
N ILE A 249 12.37 -8.43 5.36
CA ILE A 249 12.32 -8.28 3.90
C ILE A 249 12.08 -6.82 3.52
N LEU A 250 11.12 -6.14 4.16
CA LEU A 250 10.88 -4.71 3.94
C LEU A 250 12.17 -3.89 4.12
N LEU A 251 12.82 -4.07 5.26
CA LEU A 251 14.05 -3.33 5.57
C LEU A 251 15.19 -3.65 4.59
N THR A 252 15.32 -4.91 4.17
CA THR A 252 16.31 -5.30 3.15
C THR A 252 16.07 -4.61 1.82
N TYR A 253 14.83 -4.60 1.33
CA TYR A 253 14.49 -3.88 0.10
C TYR A 253 14.77 -2.39 0.22
N CYS A 254 14.37 -1.76 1.33
CA CYS A 254 14.62 -0.34 1.55
C CYS A 254 16.13 -0.04 1.67
N ALA A 255 16.91 -0.90 2.32
CA ALA A 255 18.36 -0.72 2.44
C ALA A 255 19.05 -0.80 1.08
N VAL A 256 18.69 -1.79 0.24
CA VAL A 256 19.22 -1.92 -1.12
C VAL A 256 18.81 -0.72 -1.99
N ALA A 257 17.54 -0.29 -1.89
CA ALA A 257 17.06 0.88 -2.63
C ALA A 257 17.81 2.15 -2.22
N GLY A 258 18.02 2.37 -0.92
CA GLY A 258 18.78 3.51 -0.40
C GLY A 258 20.24 3.50 -0.88
N ALA A 259 20.88 2.32 -0.93
CA ALA A 259 22.24 2.17 -1.46
C ALA A 259 22.34 2.44 -2.97
N LEU A 260 21.25 2.21 -3.71
CA LEU A 260 21.14 2.47 -5.16
C LEU A 260 20.53 3.85 -5.48
N ASP A 261 20.25 4.65 -4.46
CA ASP A 261 19.57 5.95 -4.58
C ASP A 261 18.18 5.85 -5.27
N VAL A 262 17.51 4.71 -5.07
CA VAL A 262 16.14 4.46 -5.52
C VAL A 262 15.17 4.85 -4.42
N ASN A 263 13.99 5.37 -4.81
CA ASN A 263 13.00 5.83 -3.86
C ASN A 263 12.50 4.68 -2.94
N LEU A 264 12.60 4.91 -1.62
CA LEU A 264 12.28 3.91 -0.58
C LEU A 264 10.80 3.50 -0.58
N VAL A 265 9.89 4.39 -0.99
CA VAL A 265 8.45 4.11 -1.04
C VAL A 265 8.14 3.00 -2.03
N PHE A 266 8.79 3.03 -3.20
CA PHE A 266 8.65 1.97 -4.19
C PHE A 266 9.30 0.68 -3.75
N ALA A 267 10.44 0.74 -3.06
CA ALA A 267 11.10 -0.42 -2.50
C ALA A 267 10.19 -1.15 -1.50
N ALA A 268 9.52 -0.41 -0.63
CA ALA A 268 8.56 -0.96 0.33
C ALA A 268 7.38 -1.65 -0.37
N PHE A 269 6.84 -1.05 -1.42
CA PHE A 269 5.79 -1.67 -2.24
C PHE A 269 6.25 -2.99 -2.87
N LEU A 270 7.45 -3.00 -3.49
CA LEU A 270 8.02 -4.22 -4.09
C LEU A 270 8.30 -5.31 -3.05
N ALA A 271 8.73 -4.93 -1.84
CA ALA A 271 8.93 -5.85 -0.73
C ALA A 271 7.60 -6.54 -0.35
N GLY A 272 6.52 -5.78 -0.20
CA GLY A 272 5.17 -6.28 0.05
C GLY A 272 4.71 -7.24 -1.05
N PHE A 273 4.87 -6.83 -2.30
CA PHE A 273 4.54 -7.66 -3.45
C PHE A 273 5.34 -8.97 -3.50
N ALA A 274 6.56 -9.00 -2.99
CA ALA A 274 7.41 -10.19 -2.99
C ALA A 274 7.07 -11.19 -1.86
N VAL A 275 6.60 -10.71 -0.70
CA VAL A 275 6.41 -11.53 0.51
C VAL A 275 5.19 -12.47 0.43
N VAL A 276 4.09 -12.06 -0.18
CA VAL A 276 2.80 -12.77 -0.07
C VAL A 276 2.68 -13.94 -1.04
N HIS A 277 3.55 -14.93 -0.99
CA HIS A 277 3.37 -16.09 -1.89
C HIS A 277 2.85 -17.37 -1.25
N LYS A 278 2.47 -17.43 0.02
CA LYS A 278 1.80 -18.62 0.57
C LYS A 278 1.29 -18.47 2.01
N SER A 279 0.30 -17.64 2.28
CA SER A 279 -0.39 -17.77 3.58
C SER A 279 -1.91 -17.92 3.48
N ALA A 280 -2.49 -17.85 2.29
CA ALA A 280 -3.94 -17.91 2.13
C ALA A 280 -4.57 -19.32 2.24
N GLY A 281 -3.77 -20.39 2.45
CA GLY A 281 -4.28 -21.75 2.45
C GLY A 281 -4.32 -22.48 3.79
N SER A 282 -3.65 -22.03 4.84
CA SER A 282 -3.49 -22.87 6.04
C SER A 282 -3.97 -22.30 7.38
N SER A 283 -4.13 -21.00 7.53
CA SER A 283 -4.48 -20.45 8.85
C SER A 283 -5.95 -20.09 9.03
N THR A 284 -6.62 -19.59 8.00
CA THR A 284 -8.05 -19.25 8.10
C THR A 284 -8.97 -20.48 8.13
N THR A 285 -8.56 -21.57 7.50
CA THR A 285 -9.28 -22.86 7.56
C THR A 285 -9.11 -23.57 8.90
N ARG A 286 -7.99 -23.38 9.58
CA ARG A 286 -7.77 -23.99 10.91
C ARG A 286 -8.61 -23.28 11.99
N TRP A 287 -8.71 -21.95 11.96
CA TRP A 287 -9.56 -21.18 12.89
C TRP A 287 -11.06 -21.47 12.67
N ARG A 288 -11.51 -21.58 11.41
CA ARG A 288 -12.91 -21.94 11.13
C ARG A 288 -13.25 -23.39 11.49
N ARG A 289 -12.30 -24.31 11.45
CA ARG A 289 -12.55 -25.72 11.87
C ARG A 289 -12.58 -25.88 13.39
N SER A 290 -11.75 -25.15 14.14
CA SER A 290 -11.79 -25.19 15.61
C SER A 290 -13.04 -24.50 16.18
N ALA A 291 -13.59 -23.51 15.47
CA ALA A 291 -14.85 -22.85 15.88
C ALA A 291 -16.11 -23.64 15.49
N ARG A 292 -16.01 -24.74 14.72
CA ARG A 292 -17.14 -25.58 14.28
C ARG A 292 -17.13 -27.00 14.83
N SER A 293 -16.44 -27.30 15.92
CA SER A 293 -16.66 -28.53 16.64
C SER A 293 -17.82 -28.32 17.64
N PRO A 294 -19.06 -28.76 17.33
CA PRO A 294 -20.07 -28.86 18.36
C PRO A 294 -19.64 -29.98 19.26
N SER A 295 -19.50 -29.69 20.54
CA SER A 295 -19.36 -30.68 21.60
C SER A 295 -20.53 -31.64 21.51
N ARG A 296 -20.31 -32.81 20.93
CA ARG A 296 -21.18 -33.96 21.16
C ARG A 296 -20.91 -34.44 22.58
N SER A 297 -21.58 -33.85 23.54
CA SER A 297 -21.75 -34.46 24.85
C SER A 297 -22.60 -35.69 24.69
N SER A 298 -21.97 -36.83 24.96
CA SER A 298 -22.60 -38.10 25.18
C SER A 298 -23.69 -38.02 26.27
N SER A 299 -24.92 -38.23 25.89
CA SER A 299 -25.93 -38.71 26.82
C SER A 299 -26.41 -40.07 26.32
N ARG A 300 -25.66 -41.14 26.68
CA ARG A 300 -26.25 -42.47 26.81
C ARG A 300 -27.06 -42.47 28.08
N CYS A 301 -28.34 -42.35 27.96
CA CYS A 301 -29.23 -42.76 29.04
C CYS A 301 -29.82 -44.08 28.69
N THR A 302 -29.34 -45.09 29.39
CA THR A 302 -29.95 -46.40 29.52
C THR A 302 -31.31 -46.30 30.20
N SER A 303 -32.34 -46.80 29.57
CA SER A 303 -33.49 -47.35 30.33
C SER A 303 -34.03 -48.58 29.62
N ARG A 304 -33.82 -49.69 30.32
CA ARG A 304 -34.42 -51.02 30.17
C ARG A 304 -35.82 -50.96 30.69
N SER A 305 -36.60 -51.98 30.24
CA SER A 305 -37.85 -52.52 30.78
C SER A 305 -39.10 -51.71 30.46
N SER A 306 -40.19 -52.30 30.13
CA SER A 306 -40.73 -53.60 30.26
C SER A 306 -42.02 -53.73 29.46
N ALA A 307 -42.33 -54.94 29.11
CA ALA A 307 -43.51 -55.40 28.45
C ALA A 307 -44.82 -55.02 29.19
N SER A 308 -45.90 -54.91 28.46
CA SER A 308 -47.19 -55.64 28.66
C SER A 308 -48.26 -54.97 27.77
N ASN A 309 -48.76 -55.70 26.83
CA ASN A 309 -50.10 -56.26 26.73
C ASN A 309 -51.29 -55.32 26.97
N TRP A 310 -52.22 -55.45 26.11
CA TRP A 310 -53.71 -55.42 26.10
C TRP A 310 -54.22 -54.45 25.02
N THR A 311 -54.87 -54.90 24.14
CA THR A 311 -56.01 -55.44 23.34
C THR A 311 -56.02 -54.82 21.97
#